data_b043b2c3aea97c559f9fcef5942bff42
#
_entry.id   b043b2c3aea97c559f9fcef5942bff42
#
_cell.length_a   1.000
_cell.length_b   1.000
_cell.length_c   1.000
_cell.angle_alpha   90.00
_cell.angle_beta   90.00
_cell.angle_gamma   90.00
#
_symmetry.space_group_name_H-M   'P 1'
#
loop_
_entity.id
_entity.type
_entity.pdbx_description
1 polymer ?
#
loop_
_entity_poly.entity_id
_entity_poly.type
_entity_poly.pdbx_seq_one_letter_code
_entity_poly.pdbx_strand_id
1 'polypeptide(L)'
;MKLSETIVGFDGGIVDEETIKLFNLDKLSNINSNKRIIPAIRQDNYGIYKFNFVGYVFNSHKTLVVFPKKYFNKVDELTHDDLYLLSNVLLKYNSSYLSNNKRNDEYFETSYPFAAYYGILNYYKTYGIYKDFSITSKLGVGGKINWKKTISKTNQFYSNGNLIFSQFYLDKSFSQETFISDCMKFALDYTSDKFSFILTERVSFNEVKQFDLIFHKEYIVSELKLLKSKIFKDIHRRLLDDLINFFQDIRQDGNGYFRNYKFDRVWEAMVEKYLRANFSSVSDTSGLNFKQNCYKYHFSKTKLIPGTSHKEEIKLYPDHYYHSLEKQYIFDSKYYSKLKGLDYKQVAYHQFLKNRANCSYNALILPTSSSNRCNLHFKLDDSFKNNDETFDELVIWNAFLNMKEVMTFYKE
;
A
#
# COMPACT_ATOMS: atom_id res chain seq x y z
N MET A 1 -7.80 -2.15 -21.58
CA MET A 1 -8.87 -1.18 -21.23
C MET A 1 -8.62 0.11 -21.98
N LYS A 2 -9.65 0.65 -22.62
CA LYS A 2 -9.55 1.95 -23.32
C LYS A 2 -9.99 3.05 -22.36
N LEU A 3 -9.34 4.21 -22.36
CA LEU A 3 -9.75 5.38 -21.56
C LEU A 3 -11.22 5.78 -21.88
N SER A 4 -11.68 5.54 -23.11
CA SER A 4 -13.07 5.78 -23.55
C SER A 4 -14.13 4.93 -22.81
N GLU A 5 -13.73 3.87 -22.12
CA GLU A 5 -14.62 2.98 -21.37
C GLU A 5 -14.54 3.25 -19.85
N THR A 6 -13.85 4.34 -19.47
CA THR A 6 -13.63 4.70 -18.05
C THR A 6 -14.56 5.85 -17.64
N ILE A 7 -15.35 5.62 -16.60
CA ILE A 7 -16.14 6.64 -15.93
C ILE A 7 -15.31 7.16 -14.75
N VAL A 8 -15.22 8.49 -14.62
CA VAL A 8 -14.39 9.15 -13.59
C VAL A 8 -15.27 9.83 -12.57
N GLY A 9 -15.01 9.55 -11.30
CA GLY A 9 -15.60 10.23 -10.16
C GLY A 9 -14.54 10.74 -9.18
N PHE A 10 -14.99 11.46 -8.16
CA PHE A 10 -14.14 11.95 -7.06
C PHE A 10 -14.78 11.60 -5.72
N ASP A 11 -13.97 11.28 -4.73
CA ASP A 11 -14.44 11.08 -3.37
C ASP A 11 -15.21 12.32 -2.86
N GLY A 12 -16.44 12.12 -2.45
CA GLY A 12 -17.38 13.20 -2.10
C GLY A 12 -18.03 13.92 -3.30
N GLY A 13 -17.70 13.53 -4.54
CA GLY A 13 -18.35 14.03 -5.77
C GLY A 13 -19.71 13.39 -5.99
N ILE A 14 -20.55 14.07 -6.78
CA ILE A 14 -21.91 13.61 -7.13
C ILE A 14 -21.81 12.38 -8.04
N VAL A 15 -22.69 11.44 -7.84
CA VAL A 15 -22.87 10.27 -8.72
C VAL A 15 -24.31 10.23 -9.24
N ASP A 16 -24.46 9.99 -10.55
CA ASP A 16 -25.75 9.86 -11.20
C ASP A 16 -26.34 8.46 -11.02
N GLU A 17 -27.67 8.35 -11.22
CA GLU A 17 -28.38 7.08 -11.05
C GLU A 17 -27.97 6.02 -12.06
N GLU A 18 -27.57 6.40 -13.26
CA GLU A 18 -27.10 5.46 -14.29
C GLU A 18 -25.82 4.77 -13.82
N THR A 19 -24.86 5.55 -13.34
CA THR A 19 -23.61 5.02 -12.76
C THR A 19 -23.87 4.14 -11.53
N ILE A 20 -24.80 4.52 -10.65
CA ILE A 20 -25.18 3.70 -9.50
C ILE A 20 -25.68 2.33 -9.95
N LYS A 21 -26.61 2.29 -10.90
CA LYS A 21 -27.20 1.05 -11.43
C LYS A 21 -26.17 0.21 -12.20
N LEU A 22 -25.33 0.85 -13.04
CA LEU A 22 -24.34 0.18 -13.88
C LEU A 22 -23.30 -0.60 -13.04
N PHE A 23 -22.90 -0.08 -11.89
CA PHE A 23 -21.91 -0.68 -11.00
C PHE A 23 -22.49 -1.27 -9.71
N ASN A 24 -23.82 -1.27 -9.54
CA ASN A 24 -24.51 -1.71 -8.32
C ASN A 24 -23.93 -1.08 -7.04
N LEU A 25 -23.67 0.22 -7.07
CA LEU A 25 -22.97 0.92 -5.98
C LEU A 25 -23.78 0.96 -4.68
N ASP A 26 -25.10 0.89 -4.76
CA ASP A 26 -26.04 0.81 -3.63
C ASP A 26 -25.86 -0.46 -2.80
N LYS A 27 -25.43 -1.56 -3.43
CA LYS A 27 -25.18 -2.85 -2.77
C LYS A 27 -23.75 -2.99 -2.24
N LEU A 28 -22.87 -2.04 -2.58
CA LEU A 28 -21.48 -2.08 -2.21
C LEU A 28 -21.26 -1.36 -0.88
N SER A 29 -20.72 -2.08 0.11
CA SER A 29 -20.39 -1.54 1.42
C SER A 29 -19.20 -2.30 2.00
N ASN A 30 -18.49 -1.65 2.92
CA ASN A 30 -17.45 -2.27 3.76
C ASN A 30 -17.99 -2.41 5.19
N ILE A 31 -17.58 -3.46 5.88
CA ILE A 31 -17.88 -3.67 7.30
C ILE A 31 -16.57 -3.61 8.09
N ASN A 32 -16.40 -2.55 8.88
CA ASN A 32 -15.20 -2.39 9.70
C ASN A 32 -15.21 -3.31 10.95
N SER A 33 -14.07 -3.33 11.68
CA SER A 33 -13.88 -4.12 12.90
C SER A 33 -14.93 -3.86 14.00
N ASN A 34 -15.52 -2.66 14.03
CA ASN A 34 -16.59 -2.27 14.93
C ASN A 34 -18.00 -2.61 14.40
N LYS A 35 -18.11 -3.45 13.37
CA LYS A 35 -19.37 -3.84 12.70
C LYS A 35 -20.16 -2.66 12.13
N ARG A 36 -19.52 -1.52 11.86
CA ARG A 36 -20.15 -0.39 11.18
C ARG A 36 -20.10 -0.61 9.67
N ILE A 37 -21.26 -0.47 9.03
CA ILE A 37 -21.37 -0.53 7.57
C ILE A 37 -20.98 0.83 7.00
N ILE A 38 -20.02 0.83 6.07
CA ILE A 38 -19.57 2.00 5.33
C ILE A 38 -20.01 1.81 3.87
N PRO A 39 -21.07 2.48 3.40
CA PRO A 39 -21.54 2.31 2.05
C PRO A 39 -20.61 2.97 1.03
N ALA A 40 -20.58 2.47 -0.20
CA ALA A 40 -19.79 3.03 -1.30
C ALA A 40 -20.32 4.40 -1.78
N ILE A 41 -21.62 4.65 -1.57
CA ILE A 41 -22.24 5.96 -1.83
C ILE A 41 -22.98 6.44 -0.58
N ARG A 42 -23.01 7.74 -0.38
CA ARG A 42 -23.77 8.40 0.70
C ARG A 42 -24.73 9.40 0.11
N GLN A 43 -25.91 9.46 0.67
CA GLN A 43 -26.88 10.48 0.35
C GLN A 43 -26.68 11.70 1.28
N ASP A 44 -26.61 12.90 0.72
CA ASP A 44 -26.57 14.12 1.52
C ASP A 44 -27.96 14.57 1.98
N ASN A 45 -28.03 15.68 2.73
CA ASN A 45 -29.30 16.21 3.26
C ASN A 45 -30.28 16.68 2.16
N TYR A 46 -29.84 16.78 0.92
CA TYR A 46 -30.66 17.16 -0.24
C TYR A 46 -31.07 15.95 -1.09
N GLY A 47 -30.76 14.74 -0.65
CA GLY A 47 -31.06 13.52 -1.39
C GLY A 47 -30.05 13.17 -2.51
N ILE A 48 -28.95 13.93 -2.63
CA ILE A 48 -27.97 13.74 -3.69
C ILE A 48 -26.96 12.65 -3.28
N TYR A 49 -26.77 11.65 -4.14
CA TYR A 49 -25.77 10.61 -3.93
C TYR A 49 -24.35 11.07 -4.23
N LYS A 50 -23.42 10.72 -3.36
CA LYS A 50 -22.00 11.05 -3.45
C LYS A 50 -21.12 9.82 -3.25
N PHE A 51 -20.03 9.73 -4.00
CA PHE A 51 -19.03 8.70 -3.79
C PHE A 51 -18.42 8.80 -2.39
N ASN A 52 -18.18 7.64 -1.77
CA ASN A 52 -17.62 7.52 -0.43
C ASN A 52 -16.47 6.52 -0.38
N PHE A 53 -15.69 6.44 -1.44
CA PHE A 53 -14.46 5.65 -1.54
C PHE A 53 -13.52 6.26 -2.56
N VAL A 54 -12.27 5.79 -2.55
CA VAL A 54 -11.27 6.03 -3.59
C VAL A 54 -10.82 4.70 -4.16
N GLY A 55 -10.73 4.58 -5.47
CA GLY A 55 -10.29 3.35 -6.14
C GLY A 55 -11.09 2.98 -7.36
N TYR A 56 -11.26 1.69 -7.61
CA TYR A 56 -11.80 1.14 -8.86
C TYR A 56 -12.99 0.22 -8.60
N VAL A 57 -13.97 0.28 -9.50
CA VAL A 57 -15.01 -0.73 -9.64
C VAL A 57 -15.12 -1.07 -11.12
N PHE A 58 -15.03 -2.33 -11.48
CA PHE A 58 -15.08 -2.78 -12.87
C PHE A 58 -16.14 -3.84 -13.06
N ASN A 59 -16.78 -3.78 -14.20
CA ASN A 59 -17.62 -4.84 -14.73
C ASN A 59 -17.07 -5.30 -16.10
N SER A 60 -17.75 -6.23 -16.75
CA SER A 60 -17.31 -6.79 -18.05
C SER A 60 -17.15 -5.76 -19.17
N HIS A 61 -17.73 -4.56 -19.03
CA HIS A 61 -17.81 -3.57 -20.11
C HIS A 61 -17.13 -2.25 -19.80
N LYS A 62 -17.22 -1.78 -18.54
CA LYS A 62 -16.76 -0.44 -18.15
C LYS A 62 -16.01 -0.47 -16.81
N THR A 63 -15.18 0.53 -16.60
CA THR A 63 -14.50 0.76 -15.32
C THR A 63 -14.91 2.11 -14.74
N LEU A 64 -15.29 2.11 -13.49
CA LEU A 64 -15.44 3.31 -12.68
C LEU A 64 -14.15 3.53 -11.88
N VAL A 65 -13.60 4.73 -11.97
CA VAL A 65 -12.45 5.16 -11.18
C VAL A 65 -12.84 6.36 -10.34
N VAL A 66 -12.71 6.24 -9.04
CA VAL A 66 -12.97 7.32 -8.10
C VAL A 66 -11.64 7.83 -7.56
N PHE A 67 -11.26 9.02 -7.97
CA PHE A 67 -10.04 9.69 -7.54
C PHE A 67 -10.21 10.39 -6.18
N PRO A 68 -9.10 10.66 -5.47
CA PRO A 68 -9.16 11.47 -4.26
C PRO A 68 -9.59 12.92 -4.55
N LYS A 69 -10.10 13.58 -3.52
CA LYS A 69 -10.46 15.00 -3.57
C LYS A 69 -9.28 15.82 -4.05
N LYS A 70 -9.52 16.79 -4.94
CA LYS A 70 -8.49 17.71 -5.43
C LYS A 70 -7.37 17.05 -6.24
N TYR A 71 -7.61 15.91 -6.85
CA TYR A 71 -6.64 15.27 -7.75
C TYR A 71 -6.53 16.02 -9.09
N PHE A 72 -7.67 16.36 -9.72
CA PHE A 72 -7.75 17.14 -10.95
C PHE A 72 -8.44 18.48 -10.73
N ASN A 73 -8.14 19.43 -11.61
CA ASN A 73 -8.98 20.63 -11.82
C ASN A 73 -10.14 20.31 -12.78
N LYS A 74 -9.88 19.56 -13.85
CA LYS A 74 -10.85 19.12 -14.86
C LYS A 74 -10.62 17.64 -15.20
N VAL A 75 -11.70 16.90 -15.49
CA VAL A 75 -11.65 15.47 -15.81
C VAL A 75 -10.97 15.19 -17.16
N ASP A 76 -11.01 16.15 -18.10
CA ASP A 76 -10.43 16.02 -19.44
C ASP A 76 -8.91 15.84 -19.45
N GLU A 77 -8.25 15.98 -18.29
CA GLU A 77 -6.80 15.80 -18.10
C GLU A 77 -6.41 14.34 -17.77
N LEU A 78 -7.36 13.39 -17.76
CA LEU A 78 -7.09 11.99 -17.39
C LEU A 78 -6.12 11.30 -18.35
N THR A 79 -5.06 10.72 -17.79
CA THR A 79 -4.07 9.92 -18.49
C THR A 79 -4.00 8.49 -17.94
N HIS A 80 -3.36 7.58 -18.66
CA HIS A 80 -3.05 6.24 -18.15
C HIS A 80 -2.15 6.30 -16.90
N ASP A 81 -1.25 7.28 -16.84
CA ASP A 81 -0.34 7.46 -15.71
C ASP A 81 -1.06 7.83 -14.43
N ASP A 82 -2.21 8.50 -14.53
CA ASP A 82 -3.04 8.83 -13.37
C ASP A 82 -3.72 7.60 -12.77
N LEU A 83 -4.25 6.72 -13.61
CA LEU A 83 -4.79 5.43 -13.18
C LEU A 83 -3.72 4.61 -12.47
N TYR A 84 -2.57 4.58 -13.07
CA TYR A 84 -1.40 3.91 -12.58
C TYR A 84 -0.88 4.47 -11.23
N LEU A 85 -0.83 5.79 -11.11
CA LEU A 85 -0.42 6.47 -9.89
C LEU A 85 -1.39 6.13 -8.74
N LEU A 86 -2.69 6.22 -8.99
CA LEU A 86 -3.71 5.92 -7.99
C LEU A 86 -3.60 4.48 -7.47
N SER A 87 -3.50 3.51 -8.39
CA SER A 87 -3.40 2.10 -7.99
C SER A 87 -2.15 1.81 -7.17
N ASN A 88 -0.99 2.36 -7.59
CA ASN A 88 0.26 2.14 -6.87
C ASN A 88 0.26 2.74 -5.47
N VAL A 89 -0.33 3.92 -5.29
CA VAL A 89 -0.47 4.53 -3.97
C VAL A 89 -1.32 3.66 -3.06
N LEU A 90 -2.48 3.20 -3.53
CA LEU A 90 -3.37 2.35 -2.75
C LEU A 90 -2.73 1.01 -2.39
N LEU A 91 -2.03 0.39 -3.35
CA LEU A 91 -1.34 -0.88 -3.14
C LEU A 91 -0.14 -0.74 -2.19
N LYS A 92 0.67 0.31 -2.36
CA LYS A 92 1.81 0.58 -1.47
C LYS A 92 1.35 0.84 -0.04
N TYR A 93 0.29 1.63 0.14
CA TYR A 93 -0.31 1.87 1.44
C TYR A 93 -0.76 0.56 2.09
N ASN A 94 -1.48 -0.28 1.36
CA ASN A 94 -1.95 -1.56 1.88
C ASN A 94 -0.80 -2.54 2.16
N SER A 95 0.22 -2.63 1.29
CA SER A 95 1.38 -3.51 1.50
C SER A 95 2.20 -3.12 2.74
N SER A 96 2.31 -1.83 3.05
CA SER A 96 2.98 -1.35 4.26
C SER A 96 2.26 -1.78 5.55
N TYR A 97 0.95 -1.90 5.51
CA TYR A 97 0.15 -2.45 6.61
C TYR A 97 0.36 -3.97 6.78
N LEU A 98 0.48 -4.71 5.67
CA LEU A 98 0.71 -6.16 5.69
C LEU A 98 2.10 -6.51 6.26
N SER A 99 3.14 -5.76 5.88
CA SER A 99 4.52 -6.01 6.32
C SER A 99 4.74 -5.81 7.82
N ASN A 100 3.93 -4.99 8.48
CA ASN A 100 4.04 -4.67 9.90
C ASN A 100 3.23 -5.61 10.82
N ASN A 101 2.78 -6.78 10.36
CA ASN A 101 1.89 -7.71 11.09
C ASN A 101 0.60 -7.02 11.61
N LYS A 102 0.28 -5.83 11.14
CA LYS A 102 -1.01 -5.21 11.38
C LYS A 102 -1.98 -5.85 10.39
N ARG A 103 -3.16 -6.26 10.89
CA ARG A 103 -4.26 -6.76 10.05
C ARG A 103 -4.46 -5.82 8.87
N ASN A 104 -4.89 -6.38 7.71
CA ASN A 104 -5.28 -5.58 6.54
C ASN A 104 -5.98 -4.30 6.97
N ASP A 105 -5.69 -3.17 6.29
CA ASP A 105 -6.45 -1.95 6.56
C ASP A 105 -7.93 -2.29 6.44
N GLU A 106 -8.66 -2.22 7.56
CA GLU A 106 -10.08 -2.58 7.64
C GLU A 106 -10.98 -1.76 6.69
N TYR A 107 -10.42 -0.71 6.10
CA TYR A 107 -11.09 0.18 5.15
C TYR A 107 -10.67 -0.05 3.70
N PHE A 108 -9.72 -0.97 3.49
CA PHE A 108 -9.31 -1.38 2.15
C PHE A 108 -10.02 -2.69 1.78
N GLU A 109 -10.63 -2.71 0.62
CA GLU A 109 -11.39 -3.84 0.15
C GLU A 109 -11.08 -4.14 -1.32
N THR A 110 -10.85 -5.39 -1.63
CA THR A 110 -10.60 -5.85 -2.99
C THR A 110 -11.27 -7.19 -3.24
N SER A 111 -11.81 -7.36 -4.43
CA SER A 111 -12.34 -8.63 -4.91
C SER A 111 -11.30 -9.48 -5.62
N TYR A 112 -10.06 -8.99 -5.77
CA TYR A 112 -8.96 -9.67 -6.41
C TYR A 112 -7.81 -9.90 -5.41
N PRO A 113 -7.15 -11.07 -5.41
CA PRO A 113 -6.12 -11.42 -4.45
C PRO A 113 -4.78 -10.69 -4.69
N PHE A 114 -4.79 -9.36 -4.71
CA PHE A 114 -3.58 -8.57 -4.94
C PHE A 114 -2.50 -8.81 -3.89
N ALA A 115 -2.87 -9.01 -2.62
CA ALA A 115 -1.90 -9.29 -1.57
C ALA A 115 -1.10 -10.57 -1.87
N ALA A 116 -1.81 -11.63 -2.25
CA ALA A 116 -1.21 -12.89 -2.66
C ALA A 116 -0.35 -12.75 -3.93
N TYR A 117 -0.87 -12.04 -4.94
CA TYR A 117 -0.11 -11.71 -6.14
C TYR A 117 1.21 -11.00 -5.84
N TYR A 118 1.20 -9.98 -4.97
CA TYR A 118 2.44 -9.28 -4.61
C TYR A 118 3.41 -10.14 -3.80
N GLY A 119 2.92 -11.06 -2.98
CA GLY A 119 3.76 -12.05 -2.31
C GLY A 119 4.49 -12.95 -3.33
N ILE A 120 3.74 -13.45 -4.33
CA ILE A 120 4.28 -14.26 -5.44
C ILE A 120 5.28 -13.44 -6.28
N LEU A 121 4.94 -12.19 -6.62
CA LEU A 121 5.82 -11.29 -7.39
C LEU A 121 7.12 -10.97 -6.66
N ASN A 122 7.07 -10.71 -5.36
CA ASN A 122 8.25 -10.48 -4.53
C ASN A 122 9.15 -11.71 -4.46
N TYR A 123 8.55 -12.89 -4.33
CA TYR A 123 9.30 -14.14 -4.43
C TYR A 123 10.00 -14.24 -5.78
N TYR A 124 9.25 -14.00 -6.89
CA TYR A 124 9.80 -14.06 -8.24
C TYR A 124 10.97 -13.09 -8.46
N LYS A 125 10.86 -11.86 -7.99
CA LYS A 125 11.94 -10.86 -8.10
C LYS A 125 13.21 -11.26 -7.36
N THR A 126 13.06 -11.97 -6.25
CA THR A 126 14.20 -12.34 -5.39
C THR A 126 14.83 -13.66 -5.80
N TYR A 127 14.03 -14.64 -6.20
CA TYR A 127 14.45 -16.03 -6.39
C TYR A 127 14.19 -16.59 -7.79
N GLY A 128 13.48 -15.85 -8.65
CA GLY A 128 12.98 -16.34 -9.94
C GLY A 128 11.79 -17.30 -9.79
N ILE A 129 11.47 -18.03 -10.85
CA ILE A 129 10.44 -19.08 -10.82
C ILE A 129 10.91 -20.22 -9.90
N TYR A 130 10.00 -20.70 -9.06
CA TYR A 130 10.27 -21.85 -8.20
C TYR A 130 10.74 -23.06 -9.03
N LYS A 131 11.79 -23.72 -8.56
CA LYS A 131 12.30 -24.96 -9.14
C LYS A 131 12.63 -25.94 -8.03
N ASP A 132 12.28 -27.19 -8.27
CA ASP A 132 12.69 -28.27 -7.37
C ASP A 132 14.06 -28.78 -7.77
N PHE A 133 14.85 -29.15 -6.77
CA PHE A 133 16.21 -29.65 -6.97
C PHE A 133 16.26 -31.12 -6.62
N SER A 134 16.54 -31.95 -7.61
CA SER A 134 16.82 -33.35 -7.42
C SER A 134 18.30 -33.63 -7.63
N ILE A 135 18.86 -34.52 -6.80
CA ILE A 135 20.25 -34.98 -6.93
C ILE A 135 20.20 -36.38 -7.45
N THR A 136 20.77 -36.59 -8.62
CA THR A 136 20.98 -37.94 -9.18
C THR A 136 22.44 -38.31 -9.14
N SER A 137 22.73 -39.55 -8.67
CA SER A 137 24.09 -40.03 -8.67
C SER A 137 24.28 -41.02 -9.81
N LYS A 138 25.18 -40.72 -10.75
CA LYS A 138 25.52 -41.55 -11.89
C LYS A 138 27.04 -41.76 -11.95
N LEU A 139 27.44 -42.94 -12.52
CA LEU A 139 28.85 -43.16 -12.87
C LEU A 139 29.30 -42.19 -13.93
N GLY A 140 30.49 -41.61 -13.79
CA GLY A 140 31.00 -40.67 -14.78
C GLY A 140 32.16 -39.83 -14.31
N VAL A 141 32.40 -38.73 -15.06
CA VAL A 141 33.49 -37.73 -14.81
C VAL A 141 32.84 -36.36 -14.63
N GLY A 142 33.41 -35.55 -13.73
CA GLY A 142 32.97 -34.18 -13.45
C GLY A 142 31.71 -34.11 -12.55
N GLY A 143 31.83 -33.46 -11.42
CA GLY A 143 30.80 -33.30 -10.39
C GLY A 143 31.32 -33.60 -8.98
N LYS A 144 30.43 -33.56 -7.99
CA LYS A 144 30.76 -33.89 -6.60
C LYS A 144 30.73 -35.40 -6.40
N ILE A 145 31.85 -36.00 -5.91
CA ILE A 145 31.89 -37.45 -5.68
C ILE A 145 30.94 -37.81 -4.54
N ASN A 146 30.06 -38.80 -4.81
CA ASN A 146 29.25 -39.47 -3.80
C ASN A 146 30.06 -40.62 -3.23
N TRP A 147 30.88 -40.37 -2.23
CA TRP A 147 31.73 -41.38 -1.61
C TRP A 147 30.95 -42.60 -1.08
N LYS A 148 29.79 -42.35 -0.48
CA LYS A 148 28.94 -43.44 0.03
C LYS A 148 28.57 -44.44 -1.07
N LYS A 149 28.10 -43.93 -2.23
CA LYS A 149 27.76 -44.81 -3.37
C LYS A 149 29.00 -45.36 -4.06
N THR A 150 30.08 -44.60 -4.19
CA THR A 150 31.33 -45.04 -4.78
C THR A 150 31.90 -46.24 -3.99
N ILE A 151 32.02 -46.11 -2.69
CA ILE A 151 32.55 -47.16 -1.83
C ILE A 151 31.66 -48.41 -1.84
N SER A 152 30.33 -48.23 -1.86
CA SER A 152 29.38 -49.38 -1.75
C SER A 152 29.08 -50.05 -3.08
N LYS A 153 29.32 -49.41 -4.24
CA LYS A 153 28.85 -49.94 -5.54
C LYS A 153 29.90 -50.02 -6.63
N THR A 154 31.16 -49.60 -6.39
CA THR A 154 32.23 -49.73 -7.36
C THR A 154 33.32 -50.68 -6.89
N ASN A 155 34.03 -51.31 -7.85
CA ASN A 155 35.15 -52.16 -7.53
C ASN A 155 36.30 -51.33 -6.98
N GLN A 156 36.87 -51.83 -5.90
CA GLN A 156 37.98 -51.21 -5.20
C GLN A 156 39.21 -52.10 -5.39
N PHE A 157 40.34 -51.44 -5.68
CA PHE A 157 41.64 -52.11 -5.82
C PHE A 157 42.60 -51.54 -4.79
N TYR A 158 43.42 -52.41 -4.22
CA TYR A 158 44.46 -52.01 -3.27
C TYR A 158 45.83 -52.13 -3.95
N SER A 159 46.57 -51.05 -4.05
CA SER A 159 47.89 -51.04 -4.65
C SER A 159 48.80 -50.09 -3.89
N ASN A 160 49.97 -50.60 -3.47
CA ASN A 160 51.01 -49.80 -2.77
C ASN A 160 50.49 -48.98 -1.58
N GLY A 161 49.60 -49.58 -0.77
CA GLY A 161 49.02 -48.87 0.38
C GLY A 161 47.89 -47.89 0.05
N ASN A 162 47.53 -47.73 -1.23
CA ASN A 162 46.50 -46.82 -1.68
C ASN A 162 45.25 -47.57 -2.13
N LEU A 163 44.06 -47.01 -1.81
CA LEU A 163 42.77 -47.51 -2.27
C LEU A 163 42.40 -46.78 -3.59
N ILE A 164 42.30 -47.56 -4.66
CA ILE A 164 41.98 -47.10 -6.01
C ILE A 164 40.58 -47.52 -6.39
N PHE A 165 39.73 -46.60 -6.87
CA PHE A 165 38.41 -46.88 -7.36
C PHE A 165 38.41 -46.93 -8.89
N SER A 166 37.80 -47.94 -9.46
CA SER A 166 37.65 -48.08 -10.93
C SER A 166 36.81 -46.99 -11.56
N GLN A 167 35.80 -46.53 -10.84
CA GLN A 167 34.87 -45.50 -11.28
C GLN A 167 34.34 -44.73 -10.07
N PHE A 168 33.81 -43.53 -10.31
CA PHE A 168 33.19 -42.72 -9.28
C PHE A 168 31.72 -42.51 -9.54
N TYR A 169 30.89 -42.60 -8.49
CA TYR A 169 29.53 -42.06 -8.51
C TYR A 169 29.59 -40.58 -8.24
N LEU A 170 29.00 -39.77 -9.15
CA LEU A 170 28.99 -38.34 -9.08
C LEU A 170 27.58 -37.84 -8.88
N ASP A 171 27.42 -36.97 -7.90
CA ASP A 171 26.16 -36.29 -7.68
C ASP A 171 26.03 -35.12 -8.64
N LYS A 172 24.98 -35.17 -9.47
CA LYS A 172 24.57 -34.06 -10.35
C LYS A 172 23.23 -33.54 -9.85
N SER A 173 23.16 -32.25 -9.58
CA SER A 173 21.91 -31.57 -9.27
C SER A 173 21.20 -31.16 -10.55
N PHE A 174 19.93 -31.47 -10.64
CA PHE A 174 19.04 -30.99 -11.70
C PHE A 174 17.98 -30.12 -11.07
N SER A 175 17.74 -28.97 -11.66
CA SER A 175 16.59 -28.15 -11.35
C SER A 175 15.51 -28.37 -12.37
N GLN A 176 14.29 -28.62 -11.92
CA GLN A 176 13.13 -28.80 -12.80
C GLN A 176 11.96 -27.95 -12.32
N GLU A 177 11.20 -27.45 -13.28
CA GLU A 177 9.93 -26.80 -13.00
C GLU A 177 8.91 -27.85 -12.57
N THR A 178 8.03 -27.45 -11.68
CA THR A 178 7.05 -28.33 -11.07
C THR A 178 5.66 -27.69 -11.14
N PHE A 179 4.65 -28.36 -10.64
CA PHE A 179 3.30 -27.81 -10.50
C PHE A 179 3.27 -26.44 -9.80
N ILE A 180 4.16 -26.22 -8.80
CA ILE A 180 4.29 -24.90 -8.13
C ILE A 180 4.78 -23.84 -9.12
N SER A 181 5.70 -24.20 -10.01
CA SER A 181 6.22 -23.28 -11.05
C SER A 181 5.11 -22.88 -12.02
N ASP A 182 4.27 -23.82 -12.43
CA ASP A 182 3.14 -23.57 -13.34
C ASP A 182 2.09 -22.66 -12.68
N CYS A 183 1.74 -22.93 -11.43
CA CYS A 183 0.83 -22.08 -10.64
C CYS A 183 1.38 -20.66 -10.48
N MET A 184 2.68 -20.52 -10.24
CA MET A 184 3.36 -19.23 -10.09
C MET A 184 3.38 -18.44 -11.40
N LYS A 185 3.75 -19.09 -12.52
CA LYS A 185 3.72 -18.48 -13.85
C LYS A 185 2.32 -18.00 -14.19
N PHE A 186 1.31 -18.84 -13.97
CA PHE A 186 -0.09 -18.49 -14.19
C PHE A 186 -0.51 -17.25 -13.38
N ALA A 187 -0.25 -17.24 -12.07
CA ALA A 187 -0.65 -16.12 -11.21
C ALA A 187 -0.01 -14.79 -11.66
N LEU A 188 1.27 -14.82 -12.07
CA LEU A 188 1.99 -13.64 -12.53
C LEU A 188 1.49 -13.17 -13.90
N ASP A 189 1.38 -14.07 -14.88
CA ASP A 189 0.98 -13.75 -16.25
C ASP A 189 -0.48 -13.29 -16.32
N TYR A 190 -1.40 -14.05 -15.74
CA TYR A 190 -2.83 -13.74 -15.73
C TYR A 190 -3.12 -12.38 -15.06
N THR A 191 -2.47 -12.10 -13.94
CA THR A 191 -2.65 -10.81 -13.24
C THR A 191 -2.05 -9.66 -14.06
N SER A 192 -0.87 -9.87 -14.65
CA SER A 192 -0.21 -8.87 -15.48
C SER A 192 -1.02 -8.52 -16.72
N ASP A 193 -1.65 -9.51 -17.36
CA ASP A 193 -2.51 -9.28 -18.52
C ASP A 193 -3.81 -8.57 -18.12
N LYS A 194 -4.54 -9.12 -17.14
CA LYS A 194 -5.83 -8.59 -16.67
C LYS A 194 -5.75 -7.16 -16.13
N PHE A 195 -4.68 -6.83 -15.41
CA PHE A 195 -4.48 -5.55 -14.73
C PHE A 195 -3.34 -4.72 -15.33
N SER A 196 -3.02 -4.95 -16.60
CA SER A 196 -1.96 -4.23 -17.32
C SER A 196 -2.08 -2.70 -17.26
N PHE A 197 -3.27 -2.19 -16.98
CA PHE A 197 -3.56 -0.76 -16.88
C PHE A 197 -3.29 -0.16 -15.49
N ILE A 198 -3.08 -0.99 -14.47
CA ILE A 198 -2.80 -0.55 -13.09
C ILE A 198 -1.48 -1.09 -12.52
N LEU A 199 -0.84 -2.05 -13.19
CA LEU A 199 0.42 -2.62 -12.74
C LEU A 199 1.63 -1.95 -13.41
N THR A 200 2.67 -1.64 -12.62
CA THR A 200 3.92 -1.04 -13.10
C THR A 200 4.76 -2.01 -13.91
N GLU A 201 4.72 -3.24 -13.54
CA GLU A 201 5.56 -4.26 -14.12
C GLU A 201 4.68 -5.35 -14.71
N ARG A 202 4.95 -5.66 -15.95
CA ARG A 202 4.34 -6.79 -16.63
C ARG A 202 5.30 -7.96 -16.60
N VAL A 203 4.81 -9.07 -16.10
CA VAL A 203 5.51 -10.35 -16.16
C VAL A 203 4.75 -11.21 -17.17
N SER A 204 5.43 -11.67 -18.22
CA SER A 204 4.85 -12.57 -19.21
C SER A 204 5.79 -13.73 -19.46
N PHE A 205 5.22 -14.91 -19.66
CA PHE A 205 5.94 -16.15 -19.94
C PHE A 205 5.45 -16.72 -21.28
N ASN A 206 6.38 -17.13 -22.15
CA ASN A 206 6.06 -17.66 -23.49
C ASN A 206 5.27 -18.97 -23.46
N GLU A 207 5.33 -19.70 -22.36
CA GLU A 207 4.65 -21.00 -22.19
C GLU A 207 3.90 -21.00 -20.85
N VAL A 208 2.65 -20.55 -20.87
CA VAL A 208 1.75 -20.70 -19.73
C VAL A 208 0.64 -21.68 -20.15
N LYS A 209 0.48 -22.76 -19.40
CA LYS A 209 -0.69 -23.65 -19.51
C LYS A 209 -1.92 -22.90 -18.95
N GLN A 210 -2.53 -22.09 -19.81
CA GLN A 210 -3.30 -20.93 -19.38
C GLN A 210 -4.69 -21.21 -18.81
N PHE A 211 -5.41 -22.19 -19.21
CA PHE A 211 -6.86 -22.15 -19.03
C PHE A 211 -7.44 -23.16 -18.06
N ASP A 212 -6.82 -24.32 -17.93
CA ASP A 212 -7.37 -25.39 -17.07
C ASP A 212 -7.26 -25.07 -15.57
N LEU A 213 -6.28 -24.23 -15.21
CA LEU A 213 -5.99 -23.94 -13.80
C LEU A 213 -7.10 -23.14 -13.10
N ILE A 214 -7.80 -22.22 -13.78
CA ILE A 214 -8.90 -21.47 -13.13
C ILE A 214 -10.14 -22.34 -12.94
N PHE A 215 -10.43 -23.21 -13.93
CA PHE A 215 -11.60 -24.10 -13.87
C PHE A 215 -11.47 -25.17 -12.79
N HIS A 216 -10.24 -25.51 -12.42
CA HIS A 216 -9.96 -26.56 -11.43
C HIS A 216 -9.35 -26.00 -10.13
N LYS A 217 -9.71 -24.77 -9.73
CA LYS A 217 -9.12 -24.10 -8.57
C LYS A 217 -9.16 -24.91 -7.27
N GLU A 218 -10.21 -25.68 -7.03
CA GLU A 218 -10.33 -26.51 -5.83
C GLU A 218 -9.29 -27.63 -5.82
N TYR A 219 -9.06 -28.28 -6.98
CA TYR A 219 -8.00 -29.26 -7.15
C TYR A 219 -6.63 -28.62 -6.92
N ILE A 220 -6.38 -27.45 -7.53
CA ILE A 220 -5.09 -26.74 -7.37
C ILE A 220 -4.82 -26.41 -5.92
N VAL A 221 -5.81 -25.88 -5.21
CA VAL A 221 -5.68 -25.54 -3.79
C VAL A 221 -5.39 -26.80 -2.96
N SER A 222 -6.03 -27.93 -3.25
CA SER A 222 -5.77 -29.18 -2.53
C SER A 222 -4.36 -29.69 -2.78
N GLU A 223 -3.88 -29.70 -4.03
CA GLU A 223 -2.51 -30.10 -4.39
C GLU A 223 -1.45 -29.18 -3.76
N LEU A 224 -1.66 -27.85 -3.80
CA LEU A 224 -0.75 -26.89 -3.15
C LEU A 224 -0.67 -27.13 -1.64
N LYS A 225 -1.79 -27.46 -0.97
CA LYS A 225 -1.81 -27.81 0.46
C LYS A 225 -1.03 -29.10 0.75
N LEU A 226 -1.18 -30.11 -0.11
CA LEU A 226 -0.40 -31.36 0.00
C LEU A 226 1.10 -31.09 -0.17
N LEU A 227 1.49 -30.31 -1.18
CA LEU A 227 2.89 -29.96 -1.40
C LEU A 227 3.46 -29.14 -0.24
N LYS A 228 2.66 -28.24 0.35
CA LYS A 228 3.08 -27.43 1.51
C LYS A 228 3.47 -28.31 2.71
N SER A 229 2.81 -29.45 2.93
CA SER A 229 3.16 -30.37 4.02
C SER A 229 4.55 -31.03 3.84
N LYS A 230 5.06 -31.08 2.60
CA LYS A 230 6.35 -31.69 2.23
C LYS A 230 7.50 -30.67 2.17
N ILE A 231 7.20 -29.38 2.23
CA ILE A 231 8.19 -28.31 2.11
C ILE A 231 8.48 -27.72 3.49
N PHE A 232 9.78 -27.70 3.87
CA PHE A 232 10.22 -27.26 5.19
C PHE A 232 10.80 -25.85 5.22
N LYS A 233 11.27 -25.30 4.07
CA LYS A 233 11.84 -23.94 4.01
C LYS A 233 10.71 -22.90 4.12
N ASP A 234 10.79 -22.02 5.11
CA ASP A 234 9.75 -21.01 5.39
C ASP A 234 9.43 -20.13 4.20
N ILE A 235 10.45 -19.76 3.41
CA ILE A 235 10.24 -18.92 2.23
C ILE A 235 9.40 -19.58 1.16
N HIS A 236 9.59 -20.90 0.94
CA HIS A 236 8.78 -21.66 0.00
C HIS A 236 7.38 -21.96 0.56
N ARG A 237 7.26 -22.11 1.88
CA ARG A 237 5.95 -22.23 2.54
C ARG A 237 5.11 -20.97 2.40
N ARG A 238 5.75 -19.79 2.53
CA ARG A 238 5.07 -18.51 2.29
C ARG A 238 4.61 -18.36 0.85
N LEU A 239 5.46 -18.72 -0.13
CA LEU A 239 5.05 -18.76 -1.53
C LEU A 239 3.81 -19.64 -1.74
N LEU A 240 3.78 -20.83 -1.11
CA LEU A 240 2.63 -21.73 -1.22
C LEU A 240 1.38 -21.16 -0.54
N ASP A 241 1.53 -20.43 0.59
CA ASP A 241 0.40 -19.73 1.21
C ASP A 241 -0.15 -18.65 0.28
N ASP A 242 0.71 -17.88 -0.36
CA ASP A 242 0.30 -16.86 -1.33
C ASP A 242 -0.37 -17.48 -2.55
N LEU A 243 0.14 -18.61 -3.09
CA LEU A 243 -0.49 -19.31 -4.19
C LEU A 243 -1.85 -19.91 -3.80
N ILE A 244 -1.96 -20.51 -2.62
CA ILE A 244 -3.23 -21.04 -2.10
C ILE A 244 -4.26 -19.93 -1.98
N ASN A 245 -3.90 -18.80 -1.35
CA ASN A 245 -4.78 -17.63 -1.21
C ASN A 245 -5.18 -17.07 -2.58
N PHE A 246 -4.23 -16.99 -3.52
CA PHE A 246 -4.49 -16.50 -4.88
C PHE A 246 -5.58 -17.35 -5.58
N PHE A 247 -5.43 -18.68 -5.60
CA PHE A 247 -6.39 -19.56 -6.27
C PHE A 247 -7.71 -19.71 -5.51
N GLN A 248 -7.74 -19.53 -4.19
CA GLN A 248 -8.99 -19.51 -3.42
C GLN A 248 -9.85 -18.29 -3.76
N ASP A 249 -9.23 -17.11 -3.89
CA ASP A 249 -9.93 -15.85 -3.96
C ASP A 249 -10.14 -15.35 -5.40
N ILE A 250 -9.48 -15.95 -6.40
CA ILE A 250 -9.63 -15.56 -7.80
C ILE A 250 -11.04 -15.83 -8.31
N ARG A 251 -11.64 -14.83 -8.99
CA ARG A 251 -12.97 -14.89 -9.59
C ARG A 251 -12.89 -14.81 -11.12
N GLN A 252 -13.82 -15.52 -11.78
CA GLN A 252 -13.91 -15.58 -13.25
C GLN A 252 -14.84 -14.55 -13.85
N ASP A 253 -15.75 -13.95 -13.05
CA ASP A 253 -16.90 -13.18 -13.52
C ASP A 253 -16.58 -11.83 -14.16
N GLY A 254 -15.32 -11.46 -14.30
CA GLY A 254 -14.91 -10.18 -14.90
C GLY A 254 -15.28 -8.95 -14.07
N ASN A 255 -16.10 -9.10 -13.05
CA ASN A 255 -16.49 -8.04 -12.14
C ASN A 255 -15.47 -7.93 -11.00
N GLY A 256 -15.22 -6.73 -10.54
CA GLY A 256 -14.28 -6.56 -9.46
C GLY A 256 -14.24 -5.15 -8.89
N TYR A 257 -13.58 -5.05 -7.77
CA TYR A 257 -13.34 -3.78 -7.13
C TYR A 257 -12.03 -3.78 -6.35
N PHE A 258 -11.52 -2.58 -6.19
CA PHE A 258 -10.30 -2.28 -5.47
C PHE A 258 -10.49 -0.88 -4.85
N ARG A 259 -10.87 -0.80 -3.57
CA ARG A 259 -11.43 0.39 -2.95
C ARG A 259 -10.83 0.66 -1.57
N ASN A 260 -10.65 1.93 -1.26
CA ASN A 260 -10.35 2.42 0.08
C ASN A 260 -11.45 3.38 0.53
N TYR A 261 -12.07 3.12 1.68
CA TYR A 261 -13.17 3.90 2.25
C TYR A 261 -12.72 5.00 3.21
N LYS A 262 -11.42 5.09 3.50
CA LYS A 262 -10.81 6.03 4.43
C LYS A 262 -9.52 6.61 3.85
N PHE A 263 -9.66 7.30 2.71
CA PHE A 263 -8.52 7.90 2.05
C PHE A 263 -7.84 9.02 2.87
N ASP A 264 -8.51 9.57 3.88
CA ASP A 264 -7.92 10.44 4.89
C ASP A 264 -6.69 9.82 5.55
N ARG A 265 -6.71 8.52 5.85
CA ARG A 265 -5.55 7.78 6.39
C ARG A 265 -4.41 7.62 5.37
N VAL A 266 -4.77 7.39 4.12
CA VAL A 266 -3.79 7.33 3.02
C VAL A 266 -3.13 8.71 2.86
N TRP A 267 -3.94 9.78 2.92
CA TRP A 267 -3.46 11.15 2.88
C TRP A 267 -2.49 11.46 4.02
N GLU A 268 -2.83 11.11 5.27
CA GLU A 268 -1.93 11.25 6.42
C GLU A 268 -0.56 10.56 6.17
N ALA A 269 -0.58 9.31 5.70
CA ALA A 269 0.65 8.54 5.43
C ALA A 269 1.50 9.16 4.30
N MET A 270 0.85 9.64 3.24
CA MET A 270 1.53 10.31 2.13
C MET A 270 2.17 11.63 2.59
N VAL A 271 1.44 12.44 3.34
CA VAL A 271 1.93 13.71 3.90
C VAL A 271 3.08 13.47 4.86
N GLU A 272 3.01 12.44 5.72
CA GLU A 272 4.11 12.12 6.64
C GLU A 272 5.42 11.85 5.87
N LYS A 273 5.35 11.01 4.81
CA LYS A 273 6.51 10.74 3.96
C LYS A 273 7.02 12.00 3.27
N TYR A 274 6.11 12.82 2.73
CA TYR A 274 6.45 14.07 2.04
C TYR A 274 7.12 15.09 2.98
N LEU A 275 6.57 15.30 4.18
CA LEU A 275 7.13 16.21 5.18
C LEU A 275 8.52 15.76 5.64
N ARG A 276 8.72 14.48 5.91
CA ARG A 276 10.03 13.94 6.31
C ARG A 276 11.13 14.23 5.29
N ALA A 277 10.78 14.16 4.01
CA ALA A 277 11.75 14.35 2.94
C ALA A 277 11.94 15.83 2.54
N ASN A 278 10.88 16.63 2.56
CA ASN A 278 10.89 17.92 1.87
C ASN A 278 10.67 19.14 2.77
N PHE A 279 10.18 18.97 3.99
CA PHE A 279 9.97 20.11 4.88
C PHE A 279 11.31 20.70 5.36
N SER A 280 11.48 22.02 5.23
CA SER A 280 12.74 22.71 5.58
C SER A 280 12.63 23.68 6.74
N SER A 281 11.57 24.50 6.82
CA SER A 281 11.37 25.50 7.87
C SER A 281 9.95 26.08 7.84
N VAL A 282 9.62 26.88 8.84
CA VAL A 282 8.48 27.79 8.84
C VAL A 282 8.99 29.23 8.81
N SER A 283 8.34 30.09 8.05
CA SER A 283 8.56 31.53 8.00
C SER A 283 7.31 32.26 8.50
N ASP A 284 7.47 33.32 9.24
CA ASP A 284 6.37 34.12 9.77
C ASP A 284 5.58 34.88 8.69
N THR A 285 6.16 35.02 7.50
CA THR A 285 5.53 35.71 6.37
C THR A 285 4.94 34.78 5.32
N SER A 286 5.56 33.64 5.07
CA SER A 286 5.19 32.72 3.98
C SER A 286 4.66 31.36 4.43
N GLY A 287 4.69 31.07 5.74
CA GLY A 287 4.28 29.78 6.29
C GLY A 287 5.32 28.69 6.06
N LEU A 288 4.89 27.48 5.68
CA LEU A 288 5.76 26.33 5.53
C LEU A 288 6.58 26.41 4.23
N ASN A 289 7.88 26.16 4.37
CA ASN A 289 8.82 26.11 3.26
C ASN A 289 9.26 24.66 3.00
N PHE A 290 9.34 24.31 1.72
CA PHE A 290 9.72 22.97 1.25
C PHE A 290 10.95 23.05 0.36
N LYS A 291 11.86 22.08 0.53
CA LYS A 291 13.05 21.88 -0.30
C LYS A 291 13.20 20.38 -0.55
N GLN A 292 13.28 19.98 -1.80
CA GLN A 292 13.41 18.57 -2.18
C GLN A 292 14.59 17.89 -1.47
N ASN A 293 14.34 16.68 -0.99
CA ASN A 293 15.33 15.80 -0.35
C ASN A 293 16.09 16.45 0.82
N CYS A 294 15.40 17.28 1.59
CA CYS A 294 15.98 18.00 2.73
C CYS A 294 16.29 17.05 3.92
N TYR A 295 15.40 16.09 4.20
CA TYR A 295 15.46 15.09 5.30
C TYR A 295 15.85 15.66 6.66
N LYS A 296 15.43 16.89 6.96
CA LYS A 296 15.87 17.63 8.14
C LYS A 296 15.12 17.24 9.42
N TYR A 297 13.84 16.86 9.29
CA TYR A 297 12.97 16.60 10.42
C TYR A 297 12.29 15.24 10.32
N HIS A 298 12.23 14.53 11.43
CA HIS A 298 11.56 13.25 11.51
C HIS A 298 10.17 13.41 12.14
N PHE A 299 9.16 13.63 11.30
CA PHE A 299 7.78 13.70 11.74
C PHE A 299 7.22 12.31 12.05
N SER A 300 6.34 12.23 13.05
CA SER A 300 5.62 11.00 13.39
C SER A 300 4.29 11.31 14.06
N LYS A 301 3.31 10.44 13.88
CA LYS A 301 2.08 10.45 14.67
C LYS A 301 2.42 10.06 16.10
N THR A 302 2.20 10.98 17.04
CA THR A 302 2.66 10.80 18.42
C THR A 302 1.48 10.84 19.39
N LYS A 303 1.43 9.87 20.30
CA LYS A 303 0.48 9.86 21.42
C LYS A 303 1.07 10.68 22.57
N LEU A 304 0.40 11.72 22.98
CA LEU A 304 0.75 12.57 24.11
C LEU A 304 -0.37 12.55 25.15
N ILE A 305 -0.01 12.58 26.43
CA ILE A 305 -0.96 12.52 27.53
C ILE A 305 -0.74 13.77 28.41
N PRO A 306 -1.47 14.88 28.15
CA PRO A 306 -1.31 16.11 28.92
C PRO A 306 -1.92 16.05 30.32
N GLY A 307 -2.79 15.09 30.57
CA GLY A 307 -3.44 14.96 31.89
C GLY A 307 -4.45 13.82 31.91
N THR A 308 -5.15 13.74 33.06
CA THR A 308 -6.20 12.74 33.28
C THR A 308 -7.52 13.42 33.65
N SER A 309 -8.65 12.81 33.28
CA SER A 309 -9.99 13.21 33.70
C SER A 309 -10.76 11.98 34.18
N HIS A 310 -11.33 12.02 35.38
CA HIS A 310 -12.12 10.90 35.94
C HIS A 310 -11.42 9.53 35.88
N LYS A 311 -10.10 9.48 36.14
CA LYS A 311 -9.23 8.30 36.03
C LYS A 311 -8.93 7.83 34.58
N GLU A 312 -9.36 8.57 33.55
CA GLU A 312 -9.01 8.29 32.18
C GLU A 312 -7.93 9.26 31.67
N GLU A 313 -6.98 8.74 30.91
CA GLU A 313 -5.96 9.56 30.25
C GLU A 313 -6.58 10.41 29.13
N ILE A 314 -6.38 11.73 29.18
CA ILE A 314 -6.65 12.59 28.03
C ILE A 314 -5.53 12.41 27.02
N LYS A 315 -5.86 12.03 25.79
CA LYS A 315 -4.89 11.68 24.76
C LYS A 315 -4.95 12.65 23.61
N LEU A 316 -3.81 13.22 23.27
CA LEU A 316 -3.62 14.02 22.07
C LEU A 316 -2.89 13.18 21.01
N TYR A 317 -3.31 13.31 19.74
CA TYR A 317 -2.72 12.60 18.62
C TYR A 317 -2.49 13.56 17.44
N PRO A 318 -1.46 14.45 17.52
CA PRO A 318 -1.08 15.20 16.35
C PRO A 318 -0.59 14.26 15.25
N ASP A 319 -1.04 14.47 14.02
CA ASP A 319 -0.75 13.55 12.91
C ASP A 319 0.73 13.58 12.55
N HIS A 320 1.34 14.79 12.55
CA HIS A 320 2.75 15.00 12.23
C HIS A 320 3.39 15.87 13.29
N TYR A 321 4.06 15.24 14.23
CA TYR A 321 4.72 15.92 15.33
C TYR A 321 6.23 15.78 15.24
N TYR A 322 6.93 16.89 15.44
CA TYR A 322 8.37 16.96 15.65
C TYR A 322 8.64 17.83 16.87
N HIS A 323 9.59 17.44 17.70
CA HIS A 323 9.95 18.15 18.93
C HIS A 323 11.47 18.15 19.14
N SER A 324 11.99 19.33 19.51
CA SER A 324 13.28 19.58 20.14
C SER A 324 13.12 20.63 21.25
N LEU A 325 14.14 20.90 22.04
CA LEU A 325 14.08 21.95 23.07
C LEU A 325 13.87 23.34 22.46
N GLU A 326 14.44 23.60 21.30
CA GLU A 326 14.35 24.92 20.63
C GLU A 326 13.01 25.12 19.96
N LYS A 327 12.48 24.08 19.29
CA LYS A 327 11.26 24.19 18.47
C LYS A 327 10.50 22.91 18.35
N GLN A 328 9.20 23.06 18.16
CA GLN A 328 8.30 21.98 17.80
C GLN A 328 7.42 22.37 16.62
N TYR A 329 7.06 21.33 15.84
CA TYR A 329 6.11 21.44 14.74
C TYR A 329 4.92 20.55 15.03
N ILE A 330 3.71 21.12 15.00
CA ILE A 330 2.45 20.47 15.32
C ILE A 330 1.56 20.60 14.08
N PHE A 331 1.62 19.60 13.19
CA PHE A 331 0.88 19.65 11.94
C PHE A 331 -0.20 18.57 11.92
N ASP A 332 -1.35 18.87 11.36
CA ASP A 332 -2.50 17.97 11.29
C ASP A 332 -3.00 17.89 9.84
N SER A 333 -3.13 16.69 9.32
CA SER A 333 -3.58 16.45 7.96
C SER A 333 -5.09 16.52 7.85
N LYS A 334 -5.58 17.33 6.93
CA LYS A 334 -7.01 17.53 6.69
C LYS A 334 -7.37 17.14 5.26
N TYR A 335 -8.11 16.07 5.12
CA TYR A 335 -8.59 15.60 3.82
C TYR A 335 -9.95 16.21 3.48
N TYR A 336 -10.02 17.56 3.39
CA TYR A 336 -11.24 18.31 3.12
C TYR A 336 -11.18 19.04 1.78
N SER A 337 -12.35 19.22 1.14
CA SER A 337 -12.44 20.08 -0.06
C SER A 337 -12.39 21.57 0.28
N LYS A 338 -12.90 21.95 1.44
CA LYS A 338 -12.88 23.32 2.00
C LYS A 338 -12.81 23.23 3.52
N LEU A 339 -11.97 24.06 4.12
CA LEU A 339 -11.95 24.27 5.56
C LEU A 339 -12.95 25.39 5.91
N LYS A 340 -13.76 25.17 6.95
CA LYS A 340 -14.70 26.17 7.47
C LYS A 340 -14.42 26.41 8.94
N GLY A 341 -14.28 27.68 9.33
CA GLY A 341 -14.07 28.07 10.71
C GLY A 341 -12.68 27.70 11.28
N LEU A 342 -12.51 27.94 12.57
CA LEU A 342 -11.28 27.64 13.31
C LEU A 342 -11.20 26.14 13.62
N ASP A 343 -10.01 25.56 13.46
CA ASP A 343 -9.74 24.18 13.91
C ASP A 343 -9.40 24.18 15.42
N TYR A 344 -10.42 23.96 16.25
CA TYR A 344 -10.26 23.95 17.71
C TYR A 344 -9.31 22.87 18.22
N LYS A 345 -9.18 21.75 17.51
CA LYS A 345 -8.23 20.69 17.82
C LYS A 345 -6.79 21.20 17.75
N GLN A 346 -6.48 21.99 16.73
CA GLN A 346 -5.15 22.58 16.55
C GLN A 346 -4.86 23.63 17.63
N VAL A 347 -5.86 24.42 18.02
CA VAL A 347 -5.75 25.36 19.16
C VAL A 347 -5.47 24.59 20.46
N ALA A 348 -6.20 23.54 20.71
CA ALA A 348 -5.97 22.69 21.90
C ALA A 348 -4.57 22.06 21.89
N TYR A 349 -4.09 21.56 20.76
CA TYR A 349 -2.72 21.06 20.67
C TYR A 349 -1.69 22.14 21.01
N HIS A 350 -1.82 23.35 20.45
CA HIS A 350 -0.94 24.43 20.78
C HIS A 350 -0.93 24.73 22.28
N GLN A 351 -2.09 24.89 22.91
CA GLN A 351 -2.21 25.23 24.32
C GLN A 351 -1.59 24.19 25.26
N PHE A 352 -1.81 22.90 24.99
CA PHE A 352 -1.25 21.84 25.81
C PHE A 352 0.24 21.61 25.60
N LEU A 353 0.77 21.96 24.43
CA LEU A 353 2.15 21.64 24.06
C LEU A 353 3.09 22.82 24.04
N LYS A 354 2.61 24.08 24.07
CA LYS A 354 3.43 25.29 23.89
C LYS A 354 4.66 25.37 24.78
N ASN A 355 4.57 24.91 26.03
CA ASN A 355 5.67 24.97 27.00
C ASN A 355 6.71 23.83 26.84
N ARG A 356 6.59 22.98 25.81
CA ARG A 356 7.54 21.89 25.58
C ARG A 356 8.76 22.31 24.76
N ALA A 357 8.68 23.42 24.04
CA ALA A 357 9.78 23.98 23.26
C ALA A 357 9.74 25.50 23.30
N ASN A 358 10.86 26.16 22.98
CA ASN A 358 10.94 27.63 22.95
C ASN A 358 10.03 28.25 21.88
N CYS A 359 9.85 27.57 20.74
CA CYS A 359 8.97 28.00 19.65
C CYS A 359 8.03 26.87 19.21
N SER A 360 6.76 27.19 18.97
CA SER A 360 5.73 26.25 18.50
C SER A 360 5.12 26.72 17.18
N TYR A 361 5.17 25.86 16.18
CA TYR A 361 4.64 26.14 14.85
C TYR A 361 3.47 25.19 14.55
N ASN A 362 2.33 25.78 14.12
CA ASN A 362 1.11 25.01 13.88
C ASN A 362 0.69 25.13 12.42
N ALA A 363 0.27 24.01 11.81
CA ALA A 363 -0.27 24.02 10.47
C ALA A 363 -1.32 22.92 10.23
N LEU A 364 -2.23 23.22 9.31
CA LEU A 364 -3.17 22.30 8.71
C LEU A 364 -2.68 21.98 7.30
N ILE A 365 -2.53 20.69 6.99
CA ILE A 365 -2.04 20.23 5.68
C ILE A 365 -3.22 19.76 4.84
N LEU A 366 -3.51 20.47 3.76
CA LEU A 366 -4.69 20.22 2.91
C LEU A 366 -4.27 19.83 1.49
N PRO A 367 -5.07 18.99 0.80
CA PRO A 367 -4.84 18.70 -0.61
C PRO A 367 -5.29 19.87 -1.50
N THR A 368 -4.56 20.07 -2.59
CA THR A 368 -4.95 20.97 -3.68
C THR A 368 -4.66 20.34 -5.03
N SER A 369 -5.42 20.75 -6.06
CA SER A 369 -5.15 20.41 -7.47
C SER A 369 -4.22 21.41 -8.15
N SER A 370 -3.90 22.52 -7.48
CA SER A 370 -2.97 23.57 -7.95
C SER A 370 -1.57 23.37 -7.35
N SER A 371 -0.63 24.26 -7.68
CA SER A 371 0.69 24.28 -7.06
C SER A 371 0.64 24.43 -5.54
N ASN A 372 1.69 23.96 -4.88
CA ASN A 372 1.87 24.08 -3.44
C ASN A 372 1.83 25.56 -3.02
N ARG A 373 1.12 25.86 -1.94
CA ARG A 373 1.02 27.21 -1.38
C ARG A 373 0.67 27.17 0.09
N CYS A 374 1.00 28.26 0.79
CA CYS A 374 0.59 28.48 2.17
C CYS A 374 -0.20 29.78 2.28
N ASN A 375 -1.13 29.82 3.23
CA ASN A 375 -1.77 31.05 3.67
C ASN A 375 -2.02 31.00 5.18
N LEU A 376 -2.21 32.15 5.76
CA LEU A 376 -2.57 32.27 7.17
C LEU A 376 -3.99 31.72 7.36
N HIS A 377 -4.15 30.76 8.28
CA HIS A 377 -5.46 30.25 8.71
C HIS A 377 -6.02 31.05 9.87
N PHE A 378 -5.21 31.26 10.89
CA PHE A 378 -5.59 31.96 12.10
C PHE A 378 -4.37 32.60 12.72
N LYS A 379 -4.55 33.81 13.24
CA LYS A 379 -3.61 34.52 14.13
C LYS A 379 -4.41 35.11 15.28
N LEU A 380 -3.96 34.87 16.50
CA LEU A 380 -4.64 35.42 17.68
C LEU A 380 -4.50 36.94 17.67
N ASP A 381 -5.62 37.64 17.79
CA ASP A 381 -5.66 39.09 17.86
C ASP A 381 -5.02 39.58 19.16
N ASP A 382 -4.29 40.74 19.08
CA ASP A 382 -3.57 41.30 20.22
C ASP A 382 -4.50 41.65 21.40
N SER A 383 -5.77 41.96 21.13
CA SER A 383 -6.77 42.25 22.18
C SER A 383 -7.12 41.06 23.05
N PHE A 384 -6.84 39.82 22.60
CA PHE A 384 -7.03 38.59 23.35
C PHE A 384 -5.73 38.09 24.00
N LYS A 385 -4.62 38.78 23.80
CA LYS A 385 -3.36 38.48 24.48
C LYS A 385 -3.39 39.13 25.86
N ASN A 386 -3.19 38.34 26.92
CA ASN A 386 -2.93 38.90 28.22
C ASN A 386 -1.56 39.60 28.22
N ASN A 387 -1.39 40.67 29.03
CA ASN A 387 -0.12 41.40 29.19
C ASN A 387 1.03 40.54 29.78
N ASP A 388 0.82 39.23 29.94
CA ASP A 388 1.83 38.28 30.37
C ASP A 388 2.74 37.95 29.17
N GLU A 389 4.01 38.29 29.28
CA GLU A 389 5.07 38.10 28.25
C GLU A 389 5.24 36.59 27.82
N THR A 390 4.50 35.69 28.44
CA THR A 390 4.54 34.23 28.19
C THR A 390 3.52 33.75 27.15
N PHE A 391 2.69 34.63 26.57
CA PHE A 391 1.71 34.23 25.57
C PHE A 391 2.38 34.14 24.20
N ASP A 392 2.84 32.95 23.86
CA ASP A 392 3.26 32.62 22.49
C ASP A 392 2.16 32.99 21.52
N GLU A 393 2.55 33.69 20.45
CA GLU A 393 1.65 34.08 19.39
C GLU A 393 1.07 32.82 18.72
N LEU A 394 -0.22 32.54 18.98
CA LEU A 394 -0.90 31.43 18.32
C LEU A 394 -1.13 31.77 16.85
N VAL A 395 -0.31 31.20 16.02
CA VAL A 395 -0.44 31.27 14.55
C VAL A 395 -0.68 29.87 14.00
N ILE A 396 -1.68 29.73 13.16
CA ILE A 396 -1.98 28.49 12.44
C ILE A 396 -1.91 28.78 10.93
N TRP A 397 -1.14 28.00 10.21
CA TRP A 397 -1.00 28.07 8.77
C TRP A 397 -1.85 27.01 8.08
N ASN A 398 -2.37 27.32 6.88
CA ASN A 398 -2.83 26.32 5.93
C ASN A 398 -1.73 26.07 4.91
N ALA A 399 -1.23 24.86 4.84
CA ALA A 399 -0.33 24.43 3.78
C ALA A 399 -1.10 23.55 2.79
N PHE A 400 -1.26 24.03 1.57
CA PHE A 400 -1.90 23.30 0.49
C PHE A 400 -0.83 22.57 -0.32
N LEU A 401 -0.88 21.25 -0.33
CA LEU A 401 0.04 20.41 -1.09
C LEU A 401 -0.66 19.83 -2.31
N ASN A 402 0.00 19.85 -3.46
CA ASN A 402 -0.53 19.28 -4.69
C ASN A 402 -0.72 17.77 -4.52
N MET A 403 -1.96 17.30 -4.68
CA MET A 403 -2.34 15.90 -4.47
C MET A 403 -1.51 14.96 -5.36
N LYS A 404 -1.37 15.28 -6.64
CA LYS A 404 -0.65 14.45 -7.62
C LYS A 404 0.86 14.39 -7.31
N GLU A 405 1.45 15.52 -6.91
CA GLU A 405 2.86 15.59 -6.50
C GLU A 405 3.13 14.72 -5.26
N VAL A 406 2.30 14.85 -4.21
CA VAL A 406 2.44 14.06 -2.99
C VAL A 406 2.22 12.56 -3.24
N MET A 407 1.26 12.20 -4.10
CA MET A 407 1.05 10.81 -4.51
C MET A 407 2.24 10.25 -5.28
N THR A 408 2.81 11.02 -6.22
CA THR A 408 4.00 10.63 -7.00
C THR A 408 5.19 10.39 -6.08
N PHE A 409 5.43 11.32 -5.15
CA PHE A 409 6.47 11.17 -4.15
C PHE A 409 6.26 9.95 -3.23
N TYR A 410 5.02 9.68 -2.86
CA TYR A 410 4.70 8.53 -2.02
C TYR A 410 4.93 7.20 -2.74
N LYS A 411 4.62 7.13 -4.04
CA LYS A 411 4.82 5.94 -4.87
C LYS A 411 6.30 5.54 -4.94
N GLU A 412 7.21 6.50 -5.07
CA GLU A 412 8.66 6.29 -5.03
C GLU A 412 9.13 5.78 -3.64
#